data_3d0b00b3666e6c1b0a0d7a9cc03a9aa4
#
_entry.id   3d0b00b3666e6c1b0a0d7a9cc03a9aa4
#
_cell.length_a   1.000
_cell.length_b   1.000
_cell.length_c   1.000
_cell.angle_alpha   90.00
_cell.angle_beta   90.00
_cell.angle_gamma   90.00
#
_symmetry.space_group_name_H-M   'P 1'
#
loop_
_entity.id
_entity.type
_entity.pdbx_description
1 polymer ?
#
loop_
_entity_poly.entity_id
_entity_poly.type
_entity_poly.pdbx_seq_one_letter_code
_entity_poly.pdbx_strand_id
1 'polypeptide(L)'
;MVATRGRIMYSKTGIQELHGLMHERVDLLLRHVATVPDPLLREAVSGFGHPSVWKQLLHILSCEEGWVHDLQYKAFAGWREEDVATMPALQATKERIREATRAYLDGLSEAELNTTLAKPPQDWGGELRSPAFILLHVITHAFHHKGQIVAMLRILGYPAPDTDLQAV
;
A
#
# COMPACT_ATOMS: atom_id res chain seq x y z
N MET A 1 12.16 13.50 34.56
CA MET A 1 12.68 12.23 33.99
C MET A 1 11.69 11.79 32.91
N VAL A 2 12.00 12.01 31.64
CA VAL A 2 11.19 11.47 30.52
C VAL A 2 11.59 10.00 30.42
N ALA A 3 10.64 9.09 30.67
CA ALA A 3 10.86 7.66 30.47
C ALA A 3 11.23 7.47 29.00
N THR A 4 12.42 6.99 28.71
CA THR A 4 12.84 6.48 27.41
C THR A 4 11.90 5.33 27.08
N ARG A 5 10.89 5.56 26.22
CA ARG A 5 10.11 4.47 25.63
C ARG A 5 11.11 3.51 24.99
N GLY A 6 11.11 2.27 25.45
CA GLY A 6 11.92 1.23 24.85
C GLY A 6 11.73 1.27 23.32
N ARG A 7 12.83 1.24 22.58
CA ARG A 7 12.79 1.29 21.12
C ARG A 7 12.07 0.04 20.63
N ILE A 8 10.92 0.20 19.96
CA ILE A 8 10.23 -0.92 19.34
C ILE A 8 11.13 -1.45 18.23
N MET A 9 11.47 -2.74 18.29
CA MET A 9 12.20 -3.44 17.24
C MET A 9 11.22 -4.27 16.44
N TYR A 10 11.24 -4.09 15.13
CA TYR A 10 10.40 -4.84 14.21
C TYR A 10 11.16 -6.02 13.64
N SER A 11 10.55 -7.21 13.64
CA SER A 11 11.10 -8.38 12.99
C SER A 11 11.02 -8.24 11.47
N LYS A 12 12.10 -8.50 10.76
CA LYS A 12 12.12 -8.52 9.30
C LYS A 12 11.10 -9.54 8.75
N THR A 13 11.11 -10.76 9.30
CA THR A 13 10.15 -11.81 8.93
C THR A 13 8.71 -11.37 9.16
N GLY A 14 8.43 -10.73 10.31
CA GLY A 14 7.08 -10.24 10.61
C GLY A 14 6.58 -9.18 9.60
N ILE A 15 7.46 -8.26 9.15
CA ILE A 15 7.12 -7.28 8.12
C ILE A 15 6.92 -7.97 6.76
N GLN A 16 7.75 -8.94 6.40
CA GLN A 16 7.60 -9.72 5.17
C GLN A 16 6.27 -10.48 5.13
N GLU A 17 5.88 -11.12 6.23
CA GLU A 17 4.60 -11.82 6.37
C GLU A 17 3.43 -10.86 6.24
N LEU A 18 3.44 -9.74 6.97
CA LEU A 18 2.37 -8.74 6.89
C LEU A 18 2.24 -8.13 5.49
N HIS A 19 3.36 -7.86 4.81
CA HIS A 19 3.36 -7.39 3.43
C HIS A 19 2.77 -8.43 2.48
N GLY A 20 3.12 -9.71 2.66
CA GLY A 20 2.53 -10.82 1.90
C GLY A 20 1.01 -10.90 2.09
N LEU A 21 0.55 -10.91 3.34
CA LEU A 21 -0.88 -10.95 3.70
C LEU A 21 -1.64 -9.73 3.14
N MET A 22 -1.06 -8.54 3.19
CA MET A 22 -1.65 -7.34 2.60
C MET A 22 -1.90 -7.54 1.10
N HIS A 23 -0.90 -8.02 0.35
CA HIS A 23 -1.05 -8.26 -1.09
C HIS A 23 -2.07 -9.36 -1.40
N GLU A 24 -2.15 -10.42 -0.60
CA GLU A 24 -3.17 -11.47 -0.74
C GLU A 24 -4.59 -10.92 -0.57
N ARG A 25 -4.80 -10.02 0.41
CA ARG A 25 -6.11 -9.38 0.62
C ARG A 25 -6.46 -8.40 -0.50
N VAL A 26 -5.46 -7.69 -1.03
CA VAL A 26 -5.64 -6.84 -2.23
C VAL A 26 -5.97 -7.71 -3.45
N ASP A 27 -5.33 -8.86 -3.63
CA ASP A 27 -5.65 -9.80 -4.72
C ASP A 27 -7.07 -10.34 -4.65
N LEU A 28 -7.53 -10.68 -3.43
CA LEU A 28 -8.92 -11.10 -3.22
C LEU A 28 -9.88 -9.98 -3.66
N LEU A 29 -9.61 -8.75 -3.28
CA LEU A 29 -10.40 -7.59 -3.68
C LEU A 29 -10.34 -7.37 -5.20
N LEU A 30 -9.17 -7.45 -5.83
CA LEU A 30 -9.00 -7.26 -7.28
C LEU A 30 -9.76 -8.31 -8.10
N ARG A 31 -9.80 -9.56 -7.65
CA ARG A 31 -10.62 -10.60 -8.30
C ARG A 31 -12.10 -10.21 -8.32
N HIS A 32 -12.60 -9.63 -7.24
CA HIS A 32 -13.98 -9.15 -7.18
C HIS A 32 -14.17 -7.90 -8.05
N VAL A 33 -13.28 -6.91 -7.93
CA VAL A 33 -13.31 -5.67 -8.74
C VAL A 33 -13.32 -5.98 -10.24
N ALA A 34 -12.61 -7.01 -10.69
CA ALA A 34 -12.60 -7.43 -12.09
C ALA A 34 -13.97 -7.91 -12.60
N THR A 35 -14.93 -8.19 -11.72
CA THR A 35 -16.32 -8.54 -12.10
C THR A 35 -17.23 -7.32 -12.22
N VAL A 36 -16.80 -6.15 -11.78
CA VAL A 36 -17.56 -4.91 -11.80
C VAL A 36 -17.37 -4.22 -13.15
N PRO A 37 -18.43 -3.68 -13.79
CA PRO A 37 -18.29 -2.93 -15.04
C PRO A 37 -17.30 -1.76 -14.92
N ASP A 38 -16.36 -1.63 -15.86
CA ASP A 38 -15.29 -0.61 -15.82
C ASP A 38 -15.81 0.83 -15.63
N PRO A 39 -16.91 1.28 -16.27
CA PRO A 39 -17.43 2.62 -16.03
C PRO A 39 -17.77 2.89 -14.56
N LEU A 40 -18.29 1.90 -13.84
CA LEU A 40 -18.63 2.02 -12.41
C LEU A 40 -17.39 2.11 -11.53
N LEU A 41 -16.31 1.45 -11.91
CA LEU A 41 -15.03 1.55 -11.17
C LEU A 41 -14.46 2.96 -11.23
N ARG A 42 -14.81 3.75 -12.24
CA ARG A 42 -14.34 5.13 -12.45
C ARG A 42 -15.36 6.17 -12.00
N GLU A 43 -16.58 5.74 -11.65
CA GLU A 43 -17.62 6.62 -11.13
C GLU A 43 -17.21 7.25 -9.81
N ALA A 44 -17.48 8.54 -9.68
CA ALA A 44 -17.15 9.29 -8.47
C ALA A 44 -18.17 8.99 -7.36
N VAL A 45 -17.67 8.47 -6.24
CA VAL A 45 -18.43 8.28 -4.99
C VAL A 45 -18.07 9.43 -4.05
N SER A 46 -19.06 10.22 -3.67
CA SER A 46 -18.84 11.39 -2.80
C SER A 46 -18.36 10.99 -1.39
N GLY A 47 -17.60 11.87 -0.74
CA GLY A 47 -17.12 11.67 0.64
C GLY A 47 -15.77 10.96 0.75
N PHE A 48 -15.11 10.63 -0.36
CA PHE A 48 -13.79 10.01 -0.37
C PHE A 48 -12.74 10.92 -1.02
N GLY A 49 -11.53 10.98 -0.44
CA GLY A 49 -10.42 11.80 -0.96
C GLY A 49 -9.95 11.37 -2.37
N HIS A 50 -9.95 10.06 -2.63
CA HIS A 50 -9.80 9.48 -3.97
C HIS A 50 -11.18 8.98 -4.37
N PRO A 51 -11.92 9.71 -5.24
CA PRO A 51 -13.37 9.58 -5.34
C PRO A 51 -13.86 8.40 -6.16
N SER A 52 -13.02 7.51 -6.67
CA SER A 52 -13.46 6.30 -7.39
C SER A 52 -12.68 5.06 -6.96
N VAL A 53 -13.26 3.89 -7.16
CA VAL A 53 -12.59 2.60 -6.89
C VAL A 53 -11.25 2.53 -7.63
N TRP A 54 -11.25 2.95 -8.90
CA TRP A 54 -10.04 2.95 -9.72
C TRP A 54 -8.94 3.84 -9.13
N LYS A 55 -9.28 5.07 -8.74
CA LYS A 55 -8.32 6.01 -8.14
C LYS A 55 -7.80 5.54 -6.78
N GLN A 56 -8.62 4.86 -6.00
CA GLN A 56 -8.18 4.23 -4.74
C GLN A 56 -7.16 3.11 -5.01
N LEU A 57 -7.39 2.26 -6.01
CA LEU A 57 -6.46 1.20 -6.39
C LEU A 57 -5.11 1.76 -6.86
N LEU A 58 -5.15 2.76 -7.74
CA LEU A 58 -3.95 3.43 -8.21
C LEU A 58 -3.18 4.07 -7.04
N HIS A 59 -3.90 4.69 -6.11
CA HIS A 59 -3.29 5.34 -4.94
C HIS A 59 -2.59 4.33 -4.03
N ILE A 60 -3.18 3.18 -3.74
CA ILE A 60 -2.52 2.12 -2.97
C ILE A 60 -1.17 1.77 -3.59
N LEU A 61 -1.15 1.50 -4.90
CA LEU A 61 0.05 1.04 -5.59
C LEU A 61 1.10 2.15 -5.74
N SER A 62 0.68 3.38 -6.09
CA SER A 62 1.62 4.50 -6.23
C SER A 62 2.23 4.90 -4.89
N CYS A 63 1.50 4.79 -3.79
CA CYS A 63 2.04 5.03 -2.45
C CYS A 63 3.09 3.98 -2.07
N GLU A 64 2.83 2.70 -2.28
CA GLU A 64 3.82 1.66 -1.99
C GLU A 64 5.11 1.89 -2.79
N GLU A 65 4.99 2.11 -4.11
CA GLU A 65 6.16 2.35 -4.96
C GLU A 65 6.90 3.62 -4.55
N GLY A 66 6.19 4.72 -4.31
CA GLY A 66 6.77 5.99 -3.89
C GLY A 66 7.56 5.86 -2.59
N TRP A 67 6.99 5.24 -1.58
CA TRP A 67 7.68 5.04 -0.29
C TRP A 67 8.90 4.12 -0.40
N VAL A 68 8.85 3.08 -1.24
CA VAL A 68 10.03 2.22 -1.47
C VAL A 68 11.12 2.96 -2.24
N HIS A 69 10.76 3.83 -3.18
CA HIS A 69 11.72 4.73 -3.85
C HIS A 69 12.36 5.69 -2.86
N ASP A 70 11.59 6.33 -1.97
CA ASP A 70 12.09 7.20 -0.92
C ASP A 70 13.07 6.49 0.02
N LEU A 71 12.74 5.26 0.44
CA LEU A 71 13.63 4.42 1.24
C LEU A 71 14.95 4.12 0.55
N GLN A 72 14.97 4.09 -0.78
CA GLN A 72 16.16 3.91 -1.60
C GLN A 72 16.83 5.23 -2.02
N TYR A 73 16.29 6.37 -1.59
CA TYR A 73 16.72 7.72 -2.02
C TYR A 73 16.65 7.90 -3.54
N LYS A 74 15.66 7.30 -4.19
CA LYS A 74 15.39 7.40 -5.62
C LYS A 74 14.23 8.36 -5.87
N ALA A 75 14.31 9.12 -6.96
CA ALA A 75 13.18 9.94 -7.38
C ALA A 75 12.00 9.07 -7.85
N PHE A 76 10.80 9.49 -7.51
CA PHE A 76 9.55 8.90 -7.99
C PHE A 76 8.65 10.02 -8.50
N ALA A 77 8.29 9.99 -9.77
CA ALA A 77 7.48 11.04 -10.41
C ALA A 77 5.96 10.85 -10.20
N GLY A 78 5.56 9.76 -9.54
CA GLY A 78 4.15 9.35 -9.49
C GLY A 78 3.67 8.74 -10.80
N TRP A 79 2.39 8.36 -10.84
CA TRP A 79 1.75 7.84 -12.05
C TRP A 79 0.64 8.76 -12.50
N ARG A 80 0.42 8.76 -13.81
CA ARG A 80 -0.81 9.28 -14.40
C ARG A 80 -1.78 8.12 -14.57
N GLU A 81 -3.07 8.41 -14.55
CA GLU A 81 -4.12 7.37 -14.67
C GLU A 81 -4.01 6.57 -15.98
N GLU A 82 -3.57 7.23 -17.05
CA GLU A 82 -3.35 6.61 -18.36
C GLU A 82 -2.18 5.63 -18.41
N ASP A 83 -1.22 5.72 -17.48
CA ASP A 83 -0.07 4.79 -17.41
C ASP A 83 -0.53 3.40 -16.95
N VAL A 84 -1.66 3.32 -16.24
CA VAL A 84 -2.26 2.08 -15.75
C VAL A 84 -3.77 2.12 -16.03
N ALA A 85 -4.15 2.05 -17.31
CA ALA A 85 -5.53 2.30 -17.74
C ALA A 85 -6.45 1.07 -17.72
N THR A 86 -5.92 -0.15 -17.54
CA THR A 86 -6.68 -1.40 -17.62
C THR A 86 -6.43 -2.31 -16.42
N MET A 87 -7.37 -3.20 -16.12
CA MET A 87 -7.23 -4.17 -15.03
C MET A 87 -5.98 -5.08 -15.20
N PRO A 88 -5.66 -5.63 -16.38
CA PRO A 88 -4.41 -6.37 -16.57
C PRO A 88 -3.16 -5.54 -16.32
N ALA A 89 -3.13 -4.27 -16.76
CA ALA A 89 -2.01 -3.37 -16.50
C ALA A 89 -1.87 -3.09 -15.00
N LEU A 90 -2.97 -2.89 -14.29
CA LEU A 90 -2.98 -2.68 -12.84
C LEU A 90 -2.45 -3.91 -12.08
N GLN A 91 -2.89 -5.12 -12.46
CA GLN A 91 -2.40 -6.37 -11.87
C GLN A 91 -0.91 -6.58 -12.12
N ALA A 92 -0.43 -6.36 -13.35
CA ALA A 92 0.98 -6.47 -13.68
C ALA A 92 1.83 -5.44 -12.91
N THR A 93 1.35 -4.21 -12.79
CA THR A 93 2.02 -3.15 -12.02
C THR A 93 2.08 -3.50 -10.54
N LYS A 94 0.98 -4.00 -9.97
CA LYS A 94 0.94 -4.47 -8.59
C LYS A 94 1.99 -5.54 -8.33
N GLU A 95 2.09 -6.55 -9.19
CA GLU A 95 3.06 -7.63 -8.99
C GLU A 95 4.51 -7.13 -9.07
N ARG A 96 4.82 -6.26 -10.04
CA ARG A 96 6.11 -5.60 -10.14
C ARG A 96 6.49 -4.84 -8.85
N ILE A 97 5.55 -4.09 -8.29
CA ILE A 97 5.77 -3.32 -7.05
C ILE A 97 5.99 -4.27 -5.87
N ARG A 98 5.16 -5.31 -5.74
CA ARG A 98 5.29 -6.33 -4.70
C ARG A 98 6.69 -6.97 -4.72
N GLU A 99 7.16 -7.37 -5.90
CA GLU A 99 8.50 -7.94 -6.07
C GLU A 99 9.59 -6.94 -5.72
N ALA A 100 9.47 -5.68 -6.14
CA ALA A 100 10.44 -4.63 -5.82
C ALA A 100 10.51 -4.34 -4.32
N THR A 101 9.38 -4.26 -3.64
CA THR A 101 9.30 -4.07 -2.17
C THR A 101 9.91 -5.27 -1.45
N ARG A 102 9.60 -6.48 -1.90
CA ARG A 102 10.16 -7.71 -1.34
C ARG A 102 11.69 -7.75 -1.52
N ALA A 103 12.18 -7.46 -2.71
CA ALA A 103 13.63 -7.42 -2.97
C ALA A 103 14.34 -6.37 -2.09
N TYR A 104 13.73 -5.22 -1.88
CA TYR A 104 14.25 -4.21 -0.95
C TYR A 104 14.33 -4.77 0.49
N LEU A 105 13.27 -5.37 0.98
CA LEU A 105 13.20 -6.00 2.31
C LEU A 105 14.25 -7.12 2.47
N ASP A 106 14.39 -7.97 1.46
CA ASP A 106 15.35 -9.08 1.46
C ASP A 106 16.78 -8.58 1.57
N GLY A 107 17.09 -7.43 0.96
CA GLY A 107 18.40 -6.78 1.00
C GLY A 107 18.76 -6.12 2.33
N LEU A 108 17.82 -5.89 3.24
CA LEU A 108 18.08 -5.26 4.54
C LEU A 108 18.48 -6.29 5.62
N SER A 109 19.43 -5.92 6.47
CA SER A 109 19.60 -6.58 7.77
C SER A 109 18.54 -6.11 8.77
N GLU A 110 18.32 -6.86 9.84
CA GLU A 110 17.45 -6.46 10.97
C GLU A 110 17.88 -5.10 11.57
N ALA A 111 19.17 -4.83 11.63
CA ALA A 111 19.71 -3.58 12.16
C ALA A 111 19.36 -2.40 11.24
N GLU A 112 19.57 -2.53 9.94
CA GLU A 112 19.21 -1.50 8.95
C GLU A 112 17.70 -1.24 8.93
N LEU A 113 16.89 -2.29 8.98
CA LEU A 113 15.43 -2.20 9.02
C LEU A 113 14.95 -1.32 10.18
N ASN A 114 15.61 -1.39 11.33
CA ASN A 114 15.22 -0.68 12.55
C ASN A 114 16.02 0.60 12.82
N THR A 115 17.01 0.92 11.99
CA THR A 115 17.80 2.14 12.15
C THR A 115 17.08 3.33 11.55
N THR A 116 16.97 4.42 12.30
CA THR A 116 16.41 5.67 11.83
C THR A 116 17.21 6.21 10.64
N LEU A 117 16.50 6.57 9.58
CA LEU A 117 17.10 7.11 8.35
C LEU A 117 17.85 8.43 8.64
N ALA A 118 18.94 8.66 7.91
CA ALA A 118 19.72 9.91 8.02
C ALA A 118 19.00 11.12 7.42
N LYS A 119 18.08 10.89 6.48
CA LYS A 119 17.23 11.90 5.86
C LYS A 119 15.78 11.46 5.94
N PRO A 120 14.83 12.37 6.22
CA PRO A 120 13.42 12.02 6.19
C PRO A 120 12.96 11.80 4.75
N PRO A 121 12.01 10.88 4.52
CA PRO A 121 11.20 10.90 3.31
C PRO A 121 10.49 12.26 3.18
N GLN A 122 10.28 12.74 1.94
CA GLN A 122 9.85 14.12 1.68
C GLN A 122 8.52 14.49 2.36
N ASP A 123 7.59 13.55 2.48
CA ASP A 123 6.22 13.82 2.93
C ASP A 123 5.99 13.61 4.44
N TRP A 124 7.03 13.36 5.22
CA TRP A 124 6.90 13.09 6.67
C TRP A 124 7.16 14.31 7.56
N GLY A 125 7.02 15.51 7.04
CA GLY A 125 7.19 16.73 7.81
C GLY A 125 8.58 16.91 8.44
N GLY A 126 9.60 16.29 7.87
CA GLY A 126 10.97 16.33 8.37
C GLY A 126 11.29 15.35 9.48
N GLU A 127 10.34 14.53 9.95
CA GLU A 127 10.61 13.55 11.01
C GLU A 127 11.38 12.33 10.47
N LEU A 128 12.42 11.96 11.20
CA LEU A 128 13.23 10.78 10.87
C LEU A 128 12.50 9.49 11.31
N ARG A 129 12.42 8.53 10.41
CA ARG A 129 11.79 7.22 10.65
C ARG A 129 12.72 6.09 10.21
N SER A 130 12.49 4.89 10.73
CA SER A 130 13.18 3.69 10.25
C SER A 130 12.45 3.10 9.03
N PRO A 131 13.15 2.31 8.17
CA PRO A 131 12.51 1.56 7.10
C PRO A 131 11.34 0.70 7.58
N ALA A 132 11.46 0.04 8.74
CA ALA A 132 10.38 -0.75 9.32
C ALA A 132 9.11 0.08 9.56
N PHE A 133 9.24 1.30 10.09
CA PHE A 133 8.10 2.16 10.34
C PHE A 133 7.41 2.57 9.03
N ILE A 134 8.20 2.90 8.01
CA ILE A 134 7.67 3.31 6.69
C ILE A 134 6.97 2.13 6.00
N LEU A 135 7.56 0.94 6.04
CA LEU A 135 6.93 -0.26 5.48
C LEU A 135 5.65 -0.65 6.22
N LEU A 136 5.62 -0.49 7.55
CA LEU A 136 4.39 -0.68 8.31
C LEU A 136 3.32 0.35 7.92
N HIS A 137 3.73 1.60 7.67
CA HIS A 137 2.81 2.60 7.13
C HIS A 137 2.25 2.18 5.77
N VAL A 138 3.07 1.72 4.83
CA VAL A 138 2.63 1.20 3.52
C VAL A 138 1.56 0.12 3.69
N ILE A 139 1.80 -0.86 4.58
CA ILE A 139 0.86 -1.95 4.85
C ILE A 139 -0.46 -1.43 5.42
N THR A 140 -0.41 -0.61 6.46
CA THR A 140 -1.62 -0.07 7.11
C THR A 140 -2.39 0.89 6.21
N HIS A 141 -1.70 1.66 5.37
CA HIS A 141 -2.27 2.53 4.36
C HIS A 141 -3.03 1.75 3.28
N ALA A 142 -2.47 0.63 2.81
CA ALA A 142 -3.16 -0.24 1.88
C ALA A 142 -4.46 -0.82 2.48
N PHE A 143 -4.44 -1.25 3.75
CA PHE A 143 -5.66 -1.70 4.46
C PHE A 143 -6.68 -0.59 4.64
N HIS A 144 -6.24 0.64 4.93
CA HIS A 144 -7.11 1.81 5.03
C HIS A 144 -7.87 2.05 3.71
N HIS A 145 -7.16 2.11 2.59
CA HIS A 145 -7.78 2.32 1.28
C HIS A 145 -8.56 1.11 0.78
N LYS A 146 -8.13 -0.12 1.10
CA LYS A 146 -8.92 -1.34 0.87
C LYS A 146 -10.31 -1.21 1.53
N GLY A 147 -10.37 -0.76 2.78
CA GLY A 147 -11.64 -0.53 3.47
C GLY A 147 -12.53 0.51 2.77
N GLN A 148 -11.94 1.59 2.23
CA GLN A 148 -12.67 2.59 1.44
C GLN A 148 -13.22 1.98 0.14
N ILE A 149 -12.44 1.17 -0.58
CA ILE A 149 -12.89 0.47 -1.79
C ILE A 149 -14.08 -0.44 -1.48
N VAL A 150 -14.01 -1.23 -0.40
CA VAL A 150 -15.12 -2.09 0.03
C VAL A 150 -16.39 -1.29 0.31
N ALA A 151 -16.27 -0.12 0.95
CA ALA A 151 -17.40 0.79 1.17
C ALA A 151 -17.97 1.36 -0.13
N MET A 152 -17.10 1.82 -1.06
CA MET A 152 -17.50 2.32 -2.38
C MET A 152 -18.24 1.25 -3.19
N LEU A 153 -17.71 0.03 -3.25
CA LEU A 153 -18.32 -1.08 -3.96
C LEU A 153 -19.72 -1.40 -3.42
N ARG A 154 -19.93 -1.31 -2.10
CA ARG A 154 -21.25 -1.47 -1.50
C ARG A 154 -22.21 -0.38 -1.94
N ILE A 155 -21.77 0.88 -1.99
CA ILE A 155 -22.57 2.03 -2.46
C ILE A 155 -22.96 1.85 -3.93
N LEU A 156 -22.04 1.33 -4.75
CA LEU A 156 -22.26 1.07 -6.18
C LEU A 156 -23.10 -0.19 -6.45
N GLY A 157 -23.54 -0.93 -5.42
CA GLY A 157 -24.35 -2.14 -5.56
C GLY A 157 -23.58 -3.43 -5.83
N TYR A 158 -22.26 -3.41 -5.66
CA TYR A 158 -21.35 -4.56 -5.86
C TYR A 158 -20.60 -4.90 -4.55
N PRO A 159 -21.30 -5.35 -3.50
CA PRO A 159 -20.65 -5.61 -2.20
C PRO A 159 -19.51 -6.63 -2.35
N ALA A 160 -18.32 -6.26 -1.90
CA ALA A 160 -17.16 -7.13 -1.92
C ALA A 160 -17.29 -8.26 -0.89
N PRO A 161 -16.60 -9.41 -1.11
CA PRO A 161 -16.47 -10.46 -0.11
C PRO A 161 -15.70 -9.93 1.12
N ASP A 162 -15.71 -10.71 2.19
CA ASP A 162 -14.86 -10.42 3.34
C ASP A 162 -13.38 -10.45 2.91
N THR A 163 -12.67 -9.37 3.20
CA THR A 163 -11.25 -9.18 2.88
C THR A 163 -10.41 -8.97 4.13
N ASP A 164 -10.94 -9.25 5.32
CA ASP A 164 -10.19 -9.16 6.55
C ASP A 164 -9.15 -10.29 6.67
N LEU A 165 -8.15 -10.09 7.52
CA LEU A 165 -7.04 -11.03 7.66
C LEU A 165 -7.50 -12.43 8.10
N GLN A 166 -8.58 -12.51 8.87
CA GLN A 166 -9.16 -13.76 9.35
C GLN A 166 -10.09 -14.44 8.34
N ALA A 167 -10.42 -13.80 7.23
CA ALA A 167 -11.23 -14.38 6.16
C ALA A 167 -10.37 -15.34 5.32
N VAL A 168 -10.22 -16.56 5.80
CA VAL A 168 -9.48 -17.67 5.16
C VAL A 168 -10.45 -18.69 4.61
#